data_5700f217d84694cf5ce56789c839d872
#
_entry.id   5700f217d84694cf5ce56789c839d872
#
_cell.length_a   1.000
_cell.length_b   1.000
_cell.length_c   1.000
_cell.angle_alpha   90.00
_cell.angle_beta   90.00
_cell.angle_gamma   90.00
#
_symmetry.space_group_name_H-M   'P 1'
#
loop_
_entity.id
_entity.type
_entity.pdbx_description
1 polymer ?
#
loop_
_entity_poly.entity_id
_entity_poly.type
_entity_poly.pdbx_seq_one_letter_code
_entity_poly.pdbx_strand_id
1 'polypeptide(L)'
;MAMQMSQIDPLPRDLPFRIISKTIGRGAYASIKKAIPPTESTPIFAVKFIHKAYAVKHGRISAKQIAMEVSLHSHIGQHPNIIEWFATGEDPVWKWIAMEYAEGGDLFDKIEADVGVKEDIAHFYFTQLVGGVSYMHSKGVGHRDIKPENILLSSSGDLKIADFGLATLFEYNGARKLSTTMCGSPPYIAPEVISCSKSSQAKAKGGGYAANMVDIWSCGVVLFVLLVGNTPWDQPTIESWEFDEYIKTNGRSSDELWQKLPASVLSLLRGMMNVDASKRFNFEHIKRHPWYTRKNSLLTADGRMHDPLGLATQMLESLYIDFEQKPRTTLSQDSMQIDTRFSFTQPETPVMDMQFDWERPPRALNASQPTETTPTTTSLNFQLPSPTASSYGDSSLADEPSMSQFSTNRTVPLRLTQHARQFQDILPNYSLTRFFSHLPVPQLLSLLSEALHAMNIPIPPLAQMQTGNQSHAGWIKVKAMDSRRCGLTGDIVLDGYETDERELVEVRFVKVKGDPLEWRRFFKRVVVACQAGVYVPCA
;
A
#
# COMPACT_ATOMS: atom_id res chain seq x y z
N MET A 1 -18.95 -8.79 -17.90
CA MET A 1 -17.82 -8.20 -18.56
C MET A 1 -16.56 -9.01 -18.44
N ALA A 2 -15.76 -9.13 -19.50
CA ALA A 2 -14.61 -10.04 -19.51
C ALA A 2 -13.64 -9.73 -18.36
N MET A 3 -13.48 -10.69 -17.43
CA MET A 3 -12.33 -10.72 -16.53
C MET A 3 -11.07 -10.46 -17.34
N GLN A 4 -10.13 -9.68 -16.82
CA GLN A 4 -8.85 -9.45 -17.48
C GLN A 4 -8.25 -10.80 -17.89
N MET A 5 -8.06 -11.02 -19.17
CA MET A 5 -7.65 -12.32 -19.73
C MET A 5 -6.39 -12.93 -19.06
N SER A 6 -5.49 -12.07 -18.53
CA SER A 6 -4.32 -12.50 -17.76
C SER A 6 -4.60 -13.29 -16.47
N GLN A 7 -5.85 -13.39 -16.05
CA GLN A 7 -6.24 -14.09 -14.80
C GLN A 7 -7.13 -15.31 -15.06
N ILE A 8 -7.54 -15.54 -16.31
CA ILE A 8 -8.41 -16.64 -16.73
C ILE A 8 -7.58 -17.80 -17.25
N ASP A 9 -6.43 -17.52 -17.88
CA ASP A 9 -5.57 -18.56 -18.41
C ASP A 9 -5.05 -19.44 -17.26
N PRO A 10 -5.13 -20.77 -17.42
CA PRO A 10 -4.63 -21.69 -16.40
C PRO A 10 -3.13 -21.50 -16.19
N LEU A 11 -2.69 -21.63 -14.94
CA LEU A 11 -1.28 -21.63 -14.64
C LEU A 11 -0.58 -22.85 -15.24
N PRO A 12 0.76 -22.80 -15.44
CA PRO A 12 1.54 -23.94 -15.92
C PRO A 12 1.26 -25.20 -15.09
N ARG A 13 1.15 -26.35 -15.75
CA ARG A 13 0.92 -27.62 -15.04
C ARG A 13 2.21 -28.22 -14.48
N ASP A 14 3.31 -28.04 -15.21
CA ASP A 14 4.62 -28.62 -14.87
C ASP A 14 5.50 -27.57 -14.16
N LEU A 15 5.09 -27.23 -12.92
CA LEU A 15 5.87 -26.32 -12.07
C LEU A 15 6.79 -27.15 -11.14
N PRO A 16 8.04 -26.69 -10.92
CA PRO A 16 8.98 -27.34 -10.00
C PRO A 16 8.63 -27.10 -8.51
N PHE A 17 7.40 -26.69 -8.22
CA PHE A 17 6.87 -26.39 -6.89
C PHE A 17 5.34 -26.55 -6.85
N ARG A 18 4.77 -26.60 -5.65
CA ARG A 18 3.32 -26.63 -5.44
C ARG A 18 2.81 -25.29 -4.97
N ILE A 19 1.77 -24.76 -5.60
CA ILE A 19 1.05 -23.55 -5.17
C ILE A 19 0.12 -23.90 -4.02
N ILE A 20 0.20 -23.16 -2.91
CA ILE A 20 -0.56 -23.42 -1.67
C ILE A 20 -1.51 -22.28 -1.30
N SER A 21 -1.59 -21.23 -2.10
CA SER A 21 -2.48 -20.10 -1.79
C SER A 21 -3.29 -19.62 -2.99
N LYS A 22 -4.38 -18.92 -2.71
CA LYS A 22 -4.96 -17.96 -3.66
C LYS A 22 -3.93 -16.85 -3.95
N THR A 23 -4.28 -15.90 -4.81
CA THR A 23 -3.42 -14.75 -5.11
C THR A 23 -3.26 -13.87 -3.86
N ILE A 24 -2.01 -13.66 -3.42
CA ILE A 24 -1.65 -12.83 -2.28
C ILE A 24 -1.24 -11.40 -2.67
N GLY A 25 -0.90 -11.19 -3.94
CA GLY A 25 -0.58 -9.88 -4.50
C GLY A 25 -0.95 -9.82 -5.98
N ARG A 26 -1.42 -8.65 -6.45
CA ARG A 26 -1.80 -8.42 -7.84
C ARG A 26 -1.14 -7.17 -8.39
N GLY A 27 -0.44 -7.32 -9.52
CA GLY A 27 -0.01 -6.23 -10.35
C GLY A 27 -0.90 -6.07 -11.60
N ALA A 28 -0.58 -5.10 -12.45
CA ALA A 28 -1.33 -4.84 -13.68
C ALA A 28 -1.35 -6.04 -14.65
N TYR A 29 -0.30 -6.86 -14.65
CA TYR A 29 -0.08 -7.99 -15.57
C TYR A 29 0.52 -9.21 -14.86
N ALA A 30 0.62 -9.17 -13.53
CA ALA A 30 1.21 -10.22 -12.72
C ALA A 30 0.35 -10.55 -11.51
N SER A 31 0.48 -11.77 -11.02
CA SER A 31 -0.10 -12.22 -9.75
C SER A 31 0.97 -12.90 -8.91
N ILE A 32 0.90 -12.74 -7.59
CA ILE A 32 1.82 -13.37 -6.64
C ILE A 32 1.05 -14.42 -5.83
N LYS A 33 1.64 -15.59 -5.68
CA LYS A 33 1.10 -16.72 -4.92
C LYS A 33 2.16 -17.30 -3.99
N LYS A 34 1.73 -17.95 -2.91
CA LYS A 34 2.63 -18.76 -2.07
C LYS A 34 2.82 -20.13 -2.68
N ALA A 35 4.03 -20.64 -2.58
CA ALA A 35 4.41 -21.96 -3.03
C ALA A 35 5.34 -22.65 -2.02
N ILE A 36 5.47 -23.97 -2.17
CA ILE A 36 6.37 -24.84 -1.40
C ILE A 36 7.08 -25.80 -2.36
N PRO A 37 8.19 -26.42 -1.98
CA PRO A 37 8.83 -27.48 -2.76
C PRO A 37 7.84 -28.62 -3.09
N PRO A 38 8.11 -29.44 -4.13
CA PRO A 38 7.15 -30.45 -4.57
C PRO A 38 6.82 -31.50 -3.50
N THR A 39 7.81 -31.89 -2.71
CA THR A 39 7.73 -32.99 -1.74
C THR A 39 7.72 -32.55 -0.29
N GLU A 40 8.07 -31.29 -0.02
CA GLU A 40 8.18 -30.75 1.33
C GLU A 40 7.10 -29.72 1.61
N SER A 41 6.84 -29.45 2.90
CA SER A 41 5.92 -28.40 3.34
C SER A 41 6.62 -27.05 3.61
N THR A 42 7.94 -27.05 3.63
CA THR A 42 8.80 -25.88 3.88
C THR A 42 10.03 -25.92 2.98
N PRO A 43 10.68 -24.78 2.67
CA PRO A 43 10.25 -23.41 3.02
C PRO A 43 9.05 -22.93 2.19
N ILE A 44 8.30 -21.98 2.74
CA ILE A 44 7.28 -21.25 1.97
C ILE A 44 7.99 -20.10 1.23
N PHE A 45 7.70 -19.94 -0.05
CA PHE A 45 8.24 -18.86 -0.88
C PHE A 45 7.15 -18.22 -1.74
N ALA A 46 7.44 -17.04 -2.29
CA ALA A 46 6.55 -16.33 -3.18
C ALA A 46 6.89 -16.62 -4.64
N VAL A 47 5.87 -16.70 -5.49
CA VAL A 47 6.04 -16.84 -6.94
C VAL A 47 5.23 -15.77 -7.65
N LYS A 48 5.92 -14.90 -8.39
CA LYS A 48 5.33 -13.88 -9.27
C LYS A 48 5.12 -14.50 -10.64
N PHE A 49 3.86 -14.61 -11.07
CA PHE A 49 3.46 -15.08 -12.40
C PHE A 49 3.16 -13.88 -13.29
N ILE A 50 3.88 -13.74 -14.39
CA ILE A 50 3.73 -12.67 -15.37
C ILE A 50 3.14 -13.27 -16.64
N HIS A 51 1.97 -12.80 -17.07
CA HIS A 51 1.33 -13.24 -18.30
C HIS A 51 1.96 -12.49 -19.50
N LYS A 52 2.82 -13.18 -20.27
CA LYS A 52 3.66 -12.58 -21.31
C LYS A 52 2.87 -11.81 -22.38
N ALA A 53 1.88 -12.46 -22.97
CA ALA A 53 1.08 -11.84 -24.04
C ALA A 53 0.26 -10.64 -23.53
N TYR A 54 -0.30 -10.74 -22.34
CA TYR A 54 -1.08 -9.64 -21.74
C TYR A 54 -0.19 -8.44 -21.41
N ALA A 55 0.99 -8.68 -20.83
CA ALA A 55 1.95 -7.65 -20.50
C ALA A 55 2.41 -6.85 -21.74
N VAL A 56 2.69 -7.57 -22.85
CA VAL A 56 3.17 -6.97 -24.11
C VAL A 56 2.02 -6.34 -24.92
N LYS A 57 0.86 -7.03 -25.04
CA LYS A 57 -0.29 -6.57 -25.84
C LYS A 57 -0.84 -5.22 -25.40
N HIS A 58 -0.81 -4.95 -24.09
CA HIS A 58 -1.29 -3.67 -23.55
C HIS A 58 -0.19 -2.60 -23.53
N GLY A 59 0.96 -2.84 -24.19
CA GLY A 59 2.05 -1.86 -24.34
C GLY A 59 2.74 -1.44 -23.04
N ARG A 60 2.48 -2.16 -21.95
CA ARG A 60 2.91 -1.77 -20.60
C ARG A 60 4.36 -2.13 -20.33
N ILE A 61 4.78 -3.33 -20.75
CA ILE A 61 6.17 -3.77 -20.68
C ILE A 61 6.53 -4.61 -21.90
N SER A 62 7.78 -4.53 -22.30
CA SER A 62 8.34 -5.37 -23.37
C SER A 62 8.87 -6.68 -22.79
N ALA A 63 9.01 -7.71 -23.64
CA ALA A 63 9.68 -8.96 -23.25
C ALA A 63 11.10 -8.71 -22.72
N LYS A 64 11.79 -7.68 -23.26
CA LYS A 64 13.11 -7.25 -22.79
C LYS A 64 13.07 -6.73 -21.34
N GLN A 65 12.03 -5.99 -20.96
CA GLN A 65 11.87 -5.49 -19.59
C GLN A 65 11.60 -6.62 -18.60
N ILE A 66 10.77 -7.61 -18.99
CA ILE A 66 10.57 -8.82 -18.15
C ILE A 66 11.89 -9.58 -17.93
N ALA A 67 12.66 -9.78 -19.00
CA ALA A 67 13.97 -10.42 -18.90
C ALA A 67 14.96 -9.60 -18.03
N MET A 68 14.90 -8.27 -18.14
CA MET A 68 15.74 -7.36 -17.35
C MET A 68 15.41 -7.42 -15.85
N GLU A 69 14.12 -7.45 -15.48
CA GLU A 69 13.67 -7.61 -14.08
C GLU A 69 14.31 -8.86 -13.47
N VAL A 70 14.19 -10.00 -14.15
CA VAL A 70 14.79 -11.27 -13.70
C VAL A 70 16.31 -11.16 -13.56
N SER A 71 16.99 -10.64 -14.60
CA SER A 71 18.45 -10.55 -14.62
C SER A 71 18.99 -9.63 -13.53
N LEU A 72 18.33 -8.49 -13.30
CA LEU A 72 18.77 -7.54 -12.28
C LEU A 72 18.49 -8.09 -10.87
N HIS A 73 17.34 -8.72 -10.64
CA HIS A 73 17.03 -9.31 -9.34
C HIS A 73 18.03 -10.40 -8.98
N SER A 74 18.37 -11.30 -9.91
CA SER A 74 19.40 -12.32 -9.68
C SER A 74 20.81 -11.73 -9.53
N HIS A 75 21.14 -10.63 -10.25
CA HIS A 75 22.44 -9.95 -10.19
C HIS A 75 22.70 -9.27 -8.84
N ILE A 76 21.65 -8.72 -8.21
CA ILE A 76 21.76 -8.07 -6.88
C ILE A 76 22.31 -9.07 -5.85
N GLY A 77 21.88 -10.33 -5.89
CA GLY A 77 22.28 -11.35 -4.92
C GLY A 77 21.61 -11.17 -3.55
N GLN A 78 22.21 -11.77 -2.51
CA GLN A 78 21.62 -11.81 -1.17
C GLN A 78 21.95 -10.57 -0.34
N HIS A 79 20.94 -10.03 0.32
CA HIS A 79 21.08 -9.01 1.35
C HIS A 79 19.91 -9.09 2.35
N PRO A 80 20.12 -8.93 3.66
CA PRO A 80 19.05 -9.09 4.66
C PRO A 80 17.82 -8.19 4.43
N ASN A 81 18.00 -7.01 3.84
CA ASN A 81 16.94 -6.04 3.60
C ASN A 81 16.43 -6.00 2.13
N ILE A 82 16.68 -7.04 1.36
CA ILE A 82 16.21 -7.18 -0.02
C ILE A 82 15.56 -8.54 -0.16
N ILE A 83 14.42 -8.61 -0.85
CA ILE A 83 13.77 -9.88 -1.20
C ILE A 83 14.73 -10.71 -2.06
N GLU A 84 15.05 -11.91 -1.60
CA GLU A 84 15.98 -12.80 -2.29
C GLU A 84 15.33 -13.42 -3.52
N TRP A 85 16.07 -13.47 -4.62
CA TRP A 85 15.71 -14.21 -5.82
C TRP A 85 16.14 -15.68 -5.69
N PHE A 86 15.25 -16.64 -6.02
CA PHE A 86 15.58 -18.07 -5.96
C PHE A 86 15.72 -18.69 -7.33
N ALA A 87 14.69 -18.57 -8.17
CA ALA A 87 14.65 -19.22 -9.47
C ALA A 87 13.69 -18.53 -10.43
N THR A 88 13.78 -18.86 -11.70
CA THR A 88 12.83 -18.42 -12.72
C THR A 88 12.61 -19.52 -13.75
N GLY A 89 11.46 -19.49 -14.40
CA GLY A 89 11.15 -20.33 -15.54
C GLY A 89 10.06 -19.71 -16.39
N GLU A 90 9.78 -20.35 -17.51
CA GLU A 90 8.74 -19.86 -18.43
C GLU A 90 8.15 -21.00 -19.26
N ASP A 91 6.93 -20.79 -19.69
CA ASP A 91 6.25 -21.55 -20.73
C ASP A 91 5.80 -20.58 -21.87
N PRO A 92 5.07 -21.02 -22.87
CA PRO A 92 4.61 -20.11 -23.94
C PRO A 92 3.75 -18.93 -23.44
N VAL A 93 3.01 -19.07 -22.34
CA VAL A 93 2.05 -18.08 -21.82
C VAL A 93 2.66 -17.29 -20.66
N TRP A 94 3.31 -17.99 -19.72
CA TRP A 94 3.74 -17.44 -18.45
C TRP A 94 5.25 -17.31 -18.32
N LYS A 95 5.69 -16.27 -17.64
CA LYS A 95 7.00 -16.16 -16.99
C LYS A 95 6.76 -16.18 -15.49
N TRP A 96 7.51 -17.00 -14.72
CA TRP A 96 7.42 -16.99 -13.27
C TRP A 96 8.79 -16.69 -12.63
N ILE A 97 8.75 -16.05 -11.47
CA ILE A 97 9.90 -15.70 -10.65
C ILE A 97 9.62 -16.19 -9.23
N ALA A 98 10.41 -17.14 -8.75
CA ALA A 98 10.39 -17.61 -7.36
C ALA A 98 11.35 -16.75 -6.52
N MET A 99 10.88 -16.29 -5.37
CA MET A 99 11.59 -15.37 -4.50
C MET A 99 11.18 -15.57 -3.04
N GLU A 100 11.92 -14.97 -2.14
CA GLU A 100 11.61 -14.93 -0.71
C GLU A 100 10.18 -14.45 -0.47
N TYR A 101 9.48 -15.09 0.45
CA TYR A 101 8.19 -14.64 0.92
C TYR A 101 8.36 -13.75 2.15
N ALA A 102 7.94 -12.50 2.04
CA ALA A 102 7.94 -11.54 3.14
C ALA A 102 6.76 -11.85 4.08
N GLU A 103 7.02 -12.67 5.10
CA GLU A 103 5.99 -13.19 6.00
C GLU A 103 5.34 -12.11 6.86
N GLY A 104 6.02 -11.00 7.14
CA GLY A 104 5.49 -9.89 7.92
C GLY A 104 4.53 -8.96 7.15
N GLY A 105 4.41 -9.13 5.82
CA GLY A 105 3.51 -8.33 4.97
C GLY A 105 4.02 -6.91 4.69
N ASP A 106 3.12 -5.99 4.38
CA ASP A 106 3.42 -4.59 4.05
C ASP A 106 3.72 -3.78 5.31
N LEU A 107 4.86 -3.06 5.34
CA LEU A 107 5.23 -2.20 6.45
C LEU A 107 4.22 -1.06 6.65
N PHE A 108 3.78 -0.44 5.57
CA PHE A 108 2.94 0.75 5.65
C PHE A 108 1.46 0.46 5.97
N ASP A 109 1.01 -0.79 5.82
CA ASP A 109 -0.28 -1.23 6.36
C ASP A 109 -0.31 -1.24 7.91
N LYS A 110 0.87 -1.12 8.55
CA LYS A 110 1.07 -1.13 10.01
C LYS A 110 1.44 0.25 10.58
N ILE A 111 1.31 1.30 9.76
CA ILE A 111 1.61 2.69 10.14
C ILE A 111 0.32 3.48 10.19
N GLU A 112 0.15 4.27 11.26
CA GLU A 112 -1.03 5.14 11.38
C GLU A 112 -0.91 6.34 10.45
N ALA A 113 -1.93 6.52 9.60
CA ALA A 113 -2.00 7.64 8.68
C ALA A 113 -2.12 8.98 9.45
N ASP A 114 -1.43 10.02 8.97
CA ASP A 114 -1.33 11.37 9.54
C ASP A 114 -0.61 11.46 10.90
N VAL A 115 -0.09 10.32 11.38
CA VAL A 115 0.66 10.20 12.65
C VAL A 115 2.09 9.71 12.40
N GLY A 116 2.25 8.69 11.56
CA GLY A 116 3.52 8.02 11.35
C GLY A 116 3.91 7.08 12.49
N VAL A 117 5.20 6.85 12.65
CA VAL A 117 5.77 6.05 13.75
C VAL A 117 6.72 6.87 14.60
N LYS A 118 7.01 6.39 15.81
CA LYS A 118 8.00 7.01 16.70
C LYS A 118 9.37 7.12 16.01
N GLU A 119 10.12 8.15 16.34
CA GLU A 119 11.41 8.46 15.70
C GLU A 119 12.41 7.31 15.73
N ASP A 120 12.44 6.51 16.81
CA ASP A 120 13.33 5.35 16.91
C ASP A 120 12.92 4.23 15.95
N ILE A 121 11.62 4.03 15.73
CA ILE A 121 11.10 3.07 14.75
C ILE A 121 11.40 3.55 13.33
N ALA A 122 11.17 4.84 13.04
CA ALA A 122 11.52 5.42 11.75
C ALA A 122 13.03 5.30 11.45
N HIS A 123 13.87 5.59 12.44
CA HIS A 123 15.31 5.45 12.33
C HIS A 123 15.72 3.98 12.08
N PHE A 124 15.11 3.03 12.79
CA PHE A 124 15.35 1.60 12.59
C PHE A 124 15.08 1.19 11.13
N TYR A 125 13.87 1.43 10.63
CA TYR A 125 13.51 1.05 9.26
C TYR A 125 14.29 1.84 8.20
N PHE A 126 14.57 3.11 8.45
CA PHE A 126 15.38 3.92 7.54
C PHE A 126 16.82 3.43 7.44
N THR A 127 17.41 2.98 8.54
CA THR A 127 18.76 2.40 8.54
C THR A 127 18.81 1.14 7.68
N GLN A 128 17.83 0.27 7.78
CA GLN A 128 17.70 -0.93 6.96
C GLN A 128 17.43 -0.61 5.49
N LEU A 129 16.58 0.38 5.20
CA LEU A 129 16.32 0.86 3.83
C LEU A 129 17.60 1.37 3.17
N VAL A 130 18.34 2.24 3.86
CA VAL A 130 19.64 2.76 3.38
C VAL A 130 20.64 1.64 3.17
N GLY A 131 20.68 0.65 4.06
CA GLY A 131 21.52 -0.54 3.92
C GLY A 131 21.24 -1.30 2.62
N GLY A 132 19.97 -1.64 2.39
CA GLY A 132 19.53 -2.37 1.19
C GLY A 132 19.78 -1.60 -0.11
N VAL A 133 19.37 -0.32 -0.16
CA VAL A 133 19.55 0.50 -1.39
C VAL A 133 21.04 0.78 -1.66
N SER A 134 21.82 1.05 -0.62
CA SER A 134 23.28 1.23 -0.77
C SER A 134 23.96 -0.03 -1.31
N TYR A 135 23.49 -1.21 -0.87
CA TYR A 135 24.00 -2.48 -1.40
C TYR A 135 23.61 -2.67 -2.88
N MET A 136 22.37 -2.40 -3.28
CA MET A 136 21.95 -2.43 -4.69
C MET A 136 22.81 -1.50 -5.55
N HIS A 137 23.08 -0.28 -5.08
CA HIS A 137 23.92 0.68 -5.78
C HIS A 137 25.38 0.19 -5.90
N SER A 138 25.91 -0.55 -4.92
CA SER A 138 27.24 -1.16 -5.04
C SER A 138 27.32 -2.24 -6.13
N LYS A 139 26.17 -2.81 -6.52
CA LYS A 139 26.02 -3.73 -7.66
C LYS A 139 25.71 -3.00 -8.97
N GLY A 140 25.68 -1.66 -8.97
CA GLY A 140 25.36 -0.83 -10.12
C GLY A 140 23.88 -0.79 -10.47
N VAL A 141 22.99 -1.26 -9.59
CA VAL A 141 21.54 -1.33 -9.83
C VAL A 141 20.80 -0.24 -9.07
N GLY A 142 19.99 0.57 -9.80
CA GLY A 142 19.03 1.51 -9.24
C GLY A 142 17.63 0.93 -9.30
N HIS A 143 16.84 1.12 -8.23
CA HIS A 143 15.48 0.59 -8.09
C HIS A 143 14.46 1.39 -8.89
N ARG A 144 14.47 2.72 -8.78
CA ARG A 144 13.61 3.72 -9.43
C ARG A 144 12.12 3.71 -9.04
N ASP A 145 11.71 2.84 -8.12
CA ASP A 145 10.34 2.81 -7.60
C ASP A 145 10.31 2.47 -6.10
N ILE A 146 11.18 3.13 -5.32
CA ILE A 146 11.17 3.00 -3.86
C ILE A 146 9.95 3.77 -3.33
N LYS A 147 9.02 3.02 -2.74
CA LYS A 147 7.75 3.51 -2.20
C LYS A 147 7.19 2.53 -1.17
N PRO A 148 6.17 2.94 -0.40
CA PRO A 148 5.55 2.10 0.62
C PRO A 148 5.17 0.69 0.15
N GLU A 149 4.54 0.57 -1.01
CA GLU A 149 4.03 -0.71 -1.52
C GLU A 149 5.15 -1.71 -1.85
N ASN A 150 6.38 -1.24 -2.01
CA ASN A 150 7.56 -2.05 -2.30
C ASN A 150 8.46 -2.28 -1.07
N ILE A 151 7.96 -1.91 0.12
CA ILE A 151 8.67 -2.10 1.40
C ILE A 151 7.87 -3.05 2.27
N LEU A 152 8.35 -4.28 2.35
CA LEU A 152 7.74 -5.37 3.07
C LEU A 152 8.52 -5.68 4.36
N LEU A 153 8.00 -6.61 5.17
CA LEU A 153 8.61 -7.10 6.40
C LEU A 153 8.87 -8.61 6.35
N SER A 154 9.96 -9.04 6.95
CA SER A 154 10.21 -10.45 7.27
C SER A 154 9.31 -10.91 8.42
N SER A 155 9.35 -12.20 8.75
CA SER A 155 8.69 -12.76 9.94
C SER A 155 9.18 -12.17 11.26
N SER A 156 10.43 -11.71 11.30
CA SER A 156 11.03 -11.01 12.47
C SER A 156 10.74 -9.51 12.49
N GLY A 157 10.13 -8.94 11.45
CA GLY A 157 9.87 -7.51 11.35
C GLY A 157 10.99 -6.68 10.71
N ASP A 158 12.03 -7.31 10.15
CA ASP A 158 13.06 -6.62 9.38
C ASP A 158 12.54 -6.17 8.02
N LEU A 159 12.98 -5.00 7.56
CA LEU A 159 12.59 -4.43 6.27
C LEU A 159 13.13 -5.26 5.09
N LYS A 160 12.29 -5.43 4.06
CA LYS A 160 12.59 -6.11 2.80
C LYS A 160 12.17 -5.26 1.60
N ILE A 161 13.13 -4.81 0.79
CA ILE A 161 12.88 -4.11 -0.47
C ILE A 161 12.44 -5.14 -1.52
N ALA A 162 11.34 -4.86 -2.21
CA ALA A 162 10.70 -5.75 -3.17
C ALA A 162 10.38 -5.04 -4.49
N ASP A 163 10.06 -5.82 -5.52
CA ASP A 163 9.61 -5.41 -6.86
C ASP A 163 10.65 -4.64 -7.69
N PHE A 164 11.43 -5.36 -8.47
CA PHE A 164 12.49 -4.86 -9.35
C PHE A 164 12.01 -4.60 -10.79
N GLY A 165 10.70 -4.52 -11.02
CA GLY A 165 10.11 -4.34 -12.35
C GLY A 165 10.50 -3.04 -13.06
N LEU A 166 10.92 -2.02 -12.30
CA LEU A 166 11.43 -0.75 -12.83
C LEU A 166 12.94 -0.57 -12.62
N ALA A 167 13.65 -1.57 -12.06
CA ALA A 167 15.08 -1.47 -11.80
C ALA A 167 15.89 -1.30 -13.09
N THR A 168 17.06 -0.70 -12.96
CA THR A 168 17.97 -0.46 -14.09
C THR A 168 19.43 -0.60 -13.67
N LEU A 169 20.27 -1.06 -14.60
CA LEU A 169 21.71 -1.03 -14.42
C LEU A 169 22.22 0.35 -14.81
N PHE A 170 22.70 1.12 -13.85
CA PHE A 170 23.26 2.45 -14.07
C PHE A 170 24.80 2.47 -14.10
N GLU A 171 25.44 1.43 -13.55
CA GLU A 171 26.88 1.28 -13.56
C GLU A 171 27.27 -0.20 -13.78
N TYR A 172 28.18 -0.45 -14.71
CA TYR A 172 28.70 -1.78 -14.99
C TYR A 172 30.13 -1.68 -15.51
N ASN A 173 31.06 -2.43 -14.93
CA ASN A 173 32.49 -2.42 -15.28
C ASN A 173 33.09 -1.01 -15.34
N GLY A 174 32.72 -0.13 -14.41
CA GLY A 174 33.19 1.26 -14.34
C GLY A 174 32.52 2.23 -15.32
N ALA A 175 31.70 1.75 -16.26
CA ALA A 175 30.94 2.59 -17.18
C ALA A 175 29.58 2.99 -16.56
N ARG A 176 29.29 4.29 -16.51
CA ARG A 176 28.01 4.82 -16.02
C ARG A 176 27.07 5.19 -17.16
N LYS A 177 25.78 4.92 -16.94
CA LYS A 177 24.72 5.23 -17.91
C LYS A 177 23.60 6.03 -17.22
N LEU A 178 23.16 7.09 -17.88
CA LEU A 178 21.98 7.84 -17.47
C LEU A 178 20.70 7.13 -17.95
N SER A 179 19.68 7.20 -17.15
CA SER A 179 18.33 6.74 -17.49
C SER A 179 17.54 7.86 -18.17
N THR A 180 16.67 7.50 -19.14
CA THR A 180 15.86 8.45 -19.91
C THR A 180 14.37 8.15 -19.85
N THR A 181 13.99 7.02 -19.25
CA THR A 181 12.59 6.58 -19.14
C THR A 181 11.94 7.23 -17.92
N MET A 182 10.84 7.94 -18.12
CA MET A 182 10.01 8.42 -17.02
C MET A 182 9.33 7.24 -16.34
N CYS A 183 9.58 7.02 -15.07
CA CYS A 183 9.00 5.94 -14.26
C CYS A 183 9.05 6.29 -12.78
N GLY A 184 8.29 5.54 -11.97
CA GLY A 184 8.15 5.73 -10.54
C GLY A 184 6.77 6.26 -10.15
N SER A 185 6.51 6.36 -8.87
CA SER A 185 5.21 6.74 -8.29
C SER A 185 5.23 8.21 -7.83
N PRO A 186 4.21 9.05 -8.16
CA PRO A 186 4.27 10.51 -8.11
C PRO A 186 4.84 11.13 -6.85
N PRO A 187 4.37 10.81 -5.63
CA PRO A 187 4.93 11.48 -4.45
C PRO A 187 6.42 11.18 -4.23
N TYR A 188 6.89 10.02 -4.71
CA TYR A 188 8.23 9.47 -4.47
C TYR A 188 9.22 9.71 -5.60
N ILE A 189 8.73 10.13 -6.78
CA ILE A 189 9.56 10.37 -7.97
C ILE A 189 10.42 11.63 -7.77
N ALA A 190 11.64 11.62 -8.28
CA ALA A 190 12.49 12.80 -8.23
C ALA A 190 12.13 13.80 -9.35
N PRO A 191 12.27 15.14 -9.13
CA PRO A 191 11.84 16.14 -10.09
C PRO A 191 12.58 16.08 -11.43
N GLU A 192 13.83 15.66 -11.45
CA GLU A 192 14.61 15.48 -12.69
C GLU A 192 14.06 14.38 -13.59
N VAL A 193 13.37 13.36 -13.05
CA VAL A 193 12.73 12.30 -13.84
C VAL A 193 11.54 12.87 -14.62
N ILE A 194 10.73 13.72 -13.99
CA ILE A 194 9.59 14.40 -14.62
C ILE A 194 10.08 15.38 -15.70
N SER A 195 11.11 16.13 -15.40
CA SER A 195 11.70 17.12 -16.33
C SER A 195 12.31 16.46 -17.56
N CYS A 196 12.88 15.25 -17.42
CA CYS A 196 13.47 14.49 -18.53
C CYS A 196 12.44 14.10 -19.60
N SER A 197 11.18 13.90 -19.21
CA SER A 197 10.12 13.51 -20.16
C SER A 197 9.55 14.69 -20.98
N LYS A 198 9.53 15.89 -20.40
CA LYS A 198 8.90 17.08 -21.01
C LYS A 198 9.71 17.70 -22.16
N SER A 199 10.98 17.35 -22.32
CA SER A 199 11.87 18.00 -23.29
C SER A 199 12.36 17.03 -24.36
N SER A 200 11.75 17.14 -25.56
CA SER A 200 12.24 16.47 -26.76
C SER A 200 13.69 16.87 -27.10
N GLN A 201 14.10 18.09 -26.71
CA GLN A 201 15.46 18.60 -26.90
C GLN A 201 16.48 18.00 -25.91
N ALA A 202 16.07 17.59 -24.70
CA ALA A 202 16.96 16.92 -23.76
C ALA A 202 17.34 15.51 -24.26
N LYS A 203 16.40 14.80 -24.90
CA LYS A 203 16.70 13.50 -25.53
C LYS A 203 17.70 13.64 -26.69
N ALA A 204 17.59 14.72 -27.48
CA ALA A 204 18.50 14.99 -28.61
C ALA A 204 19.92 15.39 -28.15
N LYS A 205 20.08 15.96 -26.94
CA LYS A 205 21.36 16.40 -26.37
C LYS A 205 21.99 15.42 -25.37
N GLY A 206 21.52 14.13 -25.33
CA GLY A 206 22.04 13.13 -24.40
C GLY A 206 21.62 13.36 -22.95
N GLY A 207 20.58 14.15 -22.70
CA GLY A 207 20.03 14.40 -21.36
C GLY A 207 19.38 13.15 -20.77
N GLY A 208 19.58 12.93 -19.46
CA GLY A 208 19.03 11.84 -18.69
C GLY A 208 19.22 12.12 -17.20
N TYR A 209 18.81 11.18 -16.37
CA TYR A 209 18.97 11.28 -14.91
C TYR A 209 19.77 10.10 -14.35
N ALA A 210 20.43 10.32 -13.22
CA ALA A 210 21.19 9.30 -12.51
C ALA A 210 20.26 8.48 -11.59
N ALA A 211 20.05 7.20 -11.90
CA ALA A 211 19.10 6.35 -11.20
C ALA A 211 19.41 6.22 -9.69
N ASN A 212 20.70 6.16 -9.33
CA ASN A 212 21.11 6.14 -7.91
C ASN A 212 20.73 7.41 -7.14
N MET A 213 20.73 8.57 -7.79
CA MET A 213 20.32 9.83 -7.14
C MET A 213 18.80 9.92 -6.98
N VAL A 214 18.06 9.33 -7.91
CA VAL A 214 16.59 9.22 -7.82
C VAL A 214 16.17 8.35 -6.63
N ASP A 215 16.84 7.21 -6.41
CA ASP A 215 16.56 6.35 -5.26
C ASP A 215 16.81 7.05 -3.92
N ILE A 216 17.86 7.88 -3.83
CA ILE A 216 18.14 8.67 -2.62
C ILE A 216 17.01 9.67 -2.34
N TRP A 217 16.48 10.34 -3.36
CA TRP A 217 15.29 11.19 -3.23
C TRP A 217 14.11 10.40 -2.67
N SER A 218 13.79 9.26 -3.29
CA SER A 218 12.68 8.39 -2.87
C SER A 218 12.84 7.90 -1.43
N CYS A 219 14.06 7.53 -1.01
CA CYS A 219 14.36 7.19 0.39
C CYS A 219 14.09 8.37 1.34
N GLY A 220 14.36 9.61 0.92
CA GLY A 220 14.04 10.80 1.69
C GLY A 220 12.53 10.98 1.87
N VAL A 221 11.76 10.80 0.80
CA VAL A 221 10.29 10.85 0.88
C VAL A 221 9.76 9.73 1.79
N VAL A 222 10.28 8.50 1.69
CA VAL A 222 9.91 7.38 2.57
C VAL A 222 10.20 7.70 4.03
N LEU A 223 11.36 8.31 4.36
CA LEU A 223 11.65 8.73 5.74
C LEU A 223 10.64 9.78 6.24
N PHE A 224 10.28 10.75 5.40
CA PHE A 224 9.25 11.72 5.74
C PHE A 224 7.92 11.02 6.05
N VAL A 225 7.51 10.10 5.20
CA VAL A 225 6.24 9.34 5.36
C VAL A 225 6.26 8.47 6.61
N LEU A 226 7.37 7.82 6.94
CA LEU A 226 7.52 7.06 8.19
C LEU A 226 7.26 7.94 9.42
N LEU A 227 7.81 9.16 9.44
CA LEU A 227 7.72 10.07 10.59
C LEU A 227 6.39 10.80 10.71
N VAL A 228 5.73 11.07 9.58
CA VAL A 228 4.55 11.96 9.53
C VAL A 228 3.25 11.20 9.21
N GLY A 229 3.35 10.02 8.58
CA GLY A 229 2.18 9.27 8.13
C GLY A 229 1.49 9.90 6.91
N ASN A 230 2.17 10.81 6.21
CA ASN A 230 1.67 11.51 5.03
C ASN A 230 2.80 11.81 4.06
N THR A 231 2.50 12.05 2.78
CA THR A 231 3.49 12.47 1.79
C THR A 231 3.76 13.97 1.89
N PRO A 232 4.98 14.44 1.56
CA PRO A 232 5.33 15.85 1.65
C PRO A 232 4.67 16.72 0.56
N TRP A 233 4.20 16.12 -0.53
CA TRP A 233 3.51 16.69 -1.68
C TRP A 233 2.78 15.61 -2.47
N ASP A 234 1.91 16.01 -3.38
CA ASP A 234 1.26 15.08 -4.31
C ASP A 234 2.21 14.63 -5.41
N GLN A 235 2.97 15.56 -5.96
CA GLN A 235 4.04 15.29 -6.92
C GLN A 235 5.06 16.44 -6.89
N PRO A 236 6.35 16.19 -7.20
CA PRO A 236 7.40 17.20 -7.16
C PRO A 236 7.39 18.07 -8.43
N THR A 237 6.32 18.84 -8.60
CA THR A 237 6.14 19.82 -9.69
C THR A 237 5.64 21.13 -9.14
N ILE A 238 5.88 22.23 -9.86
CA ILE A 238 5.46 23.57 -9.44
C ILE A 238 3.94 23.76 -9.39
N GLU A 239 3.19 22.84 -9.97
CA GLU A 239 1.72 22.79 -9.86
C GLU A 239 1.25 22.31 -8.47
N SER A 240 2.10 21.59 -7.71
CA SER A 240 1.86 21.25 -6.30
C SER A 240 2.37 22.39 -5.43
N TRP A 241 1.47 23.05 -4.71
CA TRP A 241 1.83 24.22 -3.88
C TRP A 241 2.83 23.84 -2.76
N GLU A 242 2.73 22.64 -2.20
CA GLU A 242 3.62 22.13 -1.17
C GLU A 242 5.05 21.98 -1.69
N PHE A 243 5.18 21.52 -2.94
CA PHE A 243 6.48 21.39 -3.57
C PHE A 243 7.04 22.73 -4.01
N ASP A 244 6.21 23.63 -4.53
CA ASP A 244 6.60 24.99 -4.89
C ASP A 244 7.09 25.77 -3.65
N GLU A 245 6.39 25.65 -2.52
CA GLU A 245 6.84 26.20 -1.24
C GLU A 245 8.16 25.57 -0.78
N TYR A 246 8.29 24.24 -0.88
CA TYR A 246 9.53 23.55 -0.55
C TYR A 246 10.73 24.10 -1.33
N ILE A 247 10.56 24.35 -2.63
CA ILE A 247 11.62 24.97 -3.47
C ILE A 247 11.91 26.39 -3.01
N LYS A 248 10.90 27.24 -2.87
CA LYS A 248 11.05 28.67 -2.50
C LYS A 248 11.71 28.86 -1.15
N THR A 249 11.41 27.99 -0.21
CA THR A 249 11.97 28.04 1.14
C THR A 249 13.27 27.25 1.30
N ASN A 250 13.74 26.60 0.22
CA ASN A 250 14.89 25.70 0.25
C ASN A 250 14.77 24.62 1.31
N GLY A 251 13.58 23.98 1.36
CA GLY A 251 13.26 22.91 2.30
C GLY A 251 13.02 23.36 3.74
N ARG A 252 12.69 24.66 3.94
CA ARG A 252 12.29 25.21 5.24
C ARG A 252 10.80 25.57 5.23
N SER A 253 9.98 24.63 4.74
CA SER A 253 8.54 24.81 4.60
C SER A 253 7.89 25.20 5.93
N SER A 254 6.91 26.11 5.85
CA SER A 254 6.05 26.50 6.98
C SER A 254 4.88 25.56 7.19
N ASP A 255 4.70 24.57 6.31
CA ASP A 255 3.66 23.56 6.40
C ASP A 255 3.73 22.75 7.71
N GLU A 256 2.58 22.51 8.34
CA GLU A 256 2.47 21.84 9.64
C GLU A 256 3.12 20.45 9.66
N LEU A 257 3.12 19.73 8.54
CA LEU A 257 3.72 18.39 8.44
C LEU A 257 5.25 18.47 8.61
N TRP A 258 5.86 19.51 8.03
CA TRP A 258 7.30 19.75 8.16
C TRP A 258 7.70 20.26 9.53
N GLN A 259 6.84 21.04 10.16
CA GLN A 259 7.06 21.63 11.49
C GLN A 259 7.09 20.58 12.62
N LYS A 260 6.46 19.43 12.40
CA LYS A 260 6.49 18.29 13.36
C LYS A 260 7.85 17.60 13.44
N LEU A 261 8.74 17.85 12.47
CA LEU A 261 10.00 17.12 12.35
C LEU A 261 11.13 17.77 13.16
N PRO A 262 11.98 16.97 13.85
CA PRO A 262 13.16 17.47 14.53
C PRO A 262 14.16 18.12 13.57
N ALA A 263 14.91 19.12 14.04
CA ALA A 263 15.88 19.87 13.23
C ALA A 263 16.94 18.97 12.56
N SER A 264 17.35 17.90 13.24
CA SER A 264 18.29 16.91 12.71
C SER A 264 17.71 16.12 11.55
N VAL A 265 16.42 15.71 11.64
CA VAL A 265 15.68 15.06 10.54
C VAL A 265 15.55 16.01 9.35
N LEU A 266 15.14 17.28 9.60
CA LEU A 266 15.01 18.28 8.54
C LEU A 266 16.33 18.52 7.81
N SER A 267 17.48 18.50 8.52
CA SER A 267 18.79 18.60 7.92
C SER A 267 19.08 17.46 6.96
N LEU A 268 18.80 16.21 7.37
CA LEU A 268 18.99 15.02 6.55
C LEU A 268 18.08 15.04 5.31
N LEU A 269 16.78 15.32 5.51
CA LEU A 269 15.80 15.37 4.42
C LEU A 269 16.16 16.42 3.36
N ARG A 270 16.58 17.64 3.77
CA ARG A 270 17.04 18.67 2.82
C ARG A 270 18.26 18.23 2.01
N GLY A 271 19.16 17.47 2.61
CA GLY A 271 20.29 16.89 1.89
C GLY A 271 19.88 15.82 0.89
N MET A 272 18.97 14.94 1.30
CA MET A 272 18.48 13.84 0.45
C MET A 272 17.51 14.29 -0.63
N MET A 273 16.66 15.26 -0.34
CA MET A 273 15.67 15.80 -1.28
C MET A 273 16.12 17.15 -1.88
N ASN A 274 17.43 17.34 -2.09
CA ASN A 274 17.93 18.48 -2.84
C ASN A 274 17.47 18.37 -4.29
N VAL A 275 16.79 19.41 -4.79
CA VAL A 275 16.24 19.46 -6.16
C VAL A 275 17.36 19.36 -7.20
N ASP A 276 18.51 19.99 -6.92
CA ASP A 276 19.73 19.81 -7.70
C ASP A 276 20.39 18.46 -7.35
N ALA A 277 20.23 17.48 -8.23
CA ALA A 277 20.75 16.15 -8.02
C ALA A 277 22.29 16.11 -7.81
N SER A 278 23.03 17.11 -8.32
CA SER A 278 24.48 17.21 -8.12
C SER A 278 24.88 17.61 -6.70
N LYS A 279 23.98 18.27 -5.98
CA LYS A 279 24.14 18.71 -4.58
C LYS A 279 23.45 17.76 -3.59
N ARG A 280 22.68 16.80 -4.10
CA ARG A 280 21.98 15.81 -3.28
C ARG A 280 23.00 14.93 -2.55
N PHE A 281 22.69 14.58 -1.30
CA PHE A 281 23.51 13.65 -0.52
C PHE A 281 23.65 12.32 -1.25
N ASN A 282 24.84 11.74 -1.20
CA ASN A 282 25.07 10.34 -1.50
C ASN A 282 25.02 9.51 -0.20
N PHE A 283 25.16 8.18 -0.29
CA PHE A 283 25.10 7.32 0.89
C PHE A 283 26.24 7.56 1.90
N GLU A 284 27.37 8.09 1.50
CA GLU A 284 28.44 8.45 2.45
C GLU A 284 28.02 9.63 3.32
N HIS A 285 27.41 10.66 2.72
CA HIS A 285 26.87 11.79 3.46
C HIS A 285 25.76 11.36 4.43
N ILE A 286 24.83 10.49 3.96
CA ILE A 286 23.73 9.98 4.78
C ILE A 286 24.27 9.18 5.97
N LYS A 287 25.18 8.23 5.73
CA LYS A 287 25.76 7.35 6.76
C LYS A 287 26.63 8.08 7.78
N ARG A 288 27.14 9.28 7.46
CA ARG A 288 27.88 10.16 8.39
C ARG A 288 26.98 11.18 9.10
N HIS A 289 25.72 11.30 8.71
CA HIS A 289 24.83 12.30 9.27
C HIS A 289 24.48 11.99 10.74
N PRO A 290 24.50 12.99 11.68
CA PRO A 290 24.27 12.76 13.10
C PRO A 290 22.95 12.03 13.41
N TRP A 291 21.88 12.32 12.67
CA TRP A 291 20.63 11.62 12.86
C TRP A 291 20.72 10.13 12.47
N TYR A 292 21.47 9.78 11.42
CA TYR A 292 21.65 8.41 10.99
C TYR A 292 22.56 7.61 11.96
N THR A 293 23.59 8.25 12.52
CA THR A 293 24.56 7.61 13.43
C THR A 293 24.11 7.58 14.89
N ARG A 294 22.91 8.09 15.19
CA ARG A 294 22.36 8.09 16.54
C ARG A 294 22.24 6.66 17.08
N LYS A 295 22.41 6.49 18.39
CA LYS A 295 22.16 5.21 19.05
C LYS A 295 20.67 4.90 18.98
N ASN A 296 20.33 3.65 18.71
CA ASN A 296 18.96 3.17 18.70
C ASN A 296 18.90 1.78 19.36
N SER A 297 18.10 1.67 20.41
CA SER A 297 17.95 0.43 21.18
C SER A 297 17.29 -0.72 20.40
N LEU A 298 16.61 -0.41 19.30
CA LEU A 298 15.98 -1.39 18.42
C LEU A 298 17.01 -2.09 17.49
N LEU A 299 18.22 -1.54 17.36
CA LEU A 299 19.27 -2.04 16.47
C LEU A 299 20.35 -2.77 17.25
N THR A 300 20.73 -3.94 16.77
CA THR A 300 21.98 -4.60 17.12
C THR A 300 23.18 -3.93 16.43
N ALA A 301 24.41 -4.28 16.82
CA ALA A 301 25.62 -3.71 16.22
C ALA A 301 25.77 -4.02 14.71
N ASP A 302 25.17 -5.12 14.24
CA ASP A 302 25.11 -5.55 12.84
C ASP A 302 23.89 -5.02 12.07
N GLY A 303 23.10 -4.10 12.68
CA GLY A 303 21.97 -3.44 12.03
C GLY A 303 20.70 -4.27 11.97
N ARG A 304 20.62 -5.38 12.71
CA ARG A 304 19.44 -6.24 12.81
C ARG A 304 18.54 -5.81 13.95
N MET A 305 17.34 -6.37 13.98
CA MET A 305 16.38 -6.19 15.05
C MET A 305 16.91 -6.74 16.38
N HIS A 306 16.88 -5.92 17.43
CA HIS A 306 17.24 -6.34 18.78
C HIS A 306 16.05 -6.85 19.57
N ASP A 307 14.90 -6.15 19.48
CA ASP A 307 13.66 -6.45 20.23
C ASP A 307 12.45 -6.47 19.29
N PRO A 308 12.16 -7.61 18.65
CA PRO A 308 11.02 -7.73 17.73
C PRO A 308 9.67 -7.52 18.43
N LEU A 309 9.51 -8.00 19.66
CA LEU A 309 8.25 -7.90 20.39
C LEU A 309 7.98 -6.47 20.85
N GLY A 310 9.01 -5.79 21.38
CA GLY A 310 8.89 -4.38 21.77
C GLY A 310 8.61 -3.47 20.59
N LEU A 311 9.21 -3.74 19.43
CA LEU A 311 8.91 -3.00 18.21
C LEU A 311 7.45 -3.23 17.75
N ALA A 312 7.01 -4.49 17.66
CA ALA A 312 5.66 -4.84 17.25
C ALA A 312 4.61 -4.23 18.18
N THR A 313 4.85 -4.28 19.50
CA THR A 313 3.98 -3.68 20.52
C THR A 313 3.87 -2.17 20.31
N GLN A 314 4.99 -1.45 20.14
CA GLN A 314 4.99 -0.01 19.94
C GLN A 314 4.30 0.40 18.62
N MET A 315 4.43 -0.40 17.57
CA MET A 315 3.75 -0.14 16.31
C MET A 315 2.24 -0.37 16.45
N LEU A 316 1.81 -1.44 17.11
CA LEU A 316 0.40 -1.73 17.32
C LEU A 316 -0.27 -0.66 18.21
N GLU A 317 0.40 -0.19 19.27
CA GLU A 317 -0.06 0.90 20.13
C GLU A 317 -0.25 2.24 19.40
N SER A 318 0.47 2.44 18.28
CA SER A 318 0.33 3.65 17.48
C SER A 318 -0.94 3.65 16.61
N LEU A 319 -1.51 2.48 16.34
CA LEU A 319 -2.72 2.33 15.52
C LEU A 319 -3.95 2.56 16.38
N TYR A 320 -4.76 3.57 16.03
CA TYR A 320 -6.01 3.79 16.74
C TYR A 320 -7.07 4.46 15.87
N ILE A 321 -8.33 4.31 16.26
CA ILE A 321 -9.50 4.91 15.64
C ILE A 321 -10.20 5.78 16.67
N ASP A 322 -10.29 7.07 16.39
CA ASP A 322 -10.97 8.04 17.22
C ASP A 322 -12.42 8.21 16.74
N PHE A 323 -13.36 7.70 17.49
CA PHE A 323 -14.78 7.83 17.20
C PHE A 323 -15.36 9.21 17.56
N GLU A 324 -14.65 10.04 18.32
CA GLU A 324 -15.09 11.40 18.69
C GLU A 324 -14.76 12.42 17.60
N GLN A 325 -13.84 12.10 16.69
CA GLN A 325 -13.56 12.94 15.53
C GLN A 325 -14.75 12.90 14.56
N LYS A 326 -15.59 13.94 14.60
CA LYS A 326 -16.55 14.18 13.53
C LYS A 326 -15.81 14.24 12.19
N PRO A 327 -16.28 13.52 11.15
CA PRO A 327 -15.66 13.60 9.83
C PRO A 327 -15.61 15.08 9.43
N ARG A 328 -14.40 15.61 9.24
CA ARG A 328 -14.21 16.93 8.65
C ARG A 328 -14.78 16.86 7.24
N THR A 329 -15.98 17.35 7.07
CA THR A 329 -16.58 17.67 5.77
C THR A 329 -15.83 18.88 5.22
N THR A 330 -14.66 18.66 4.66
CA THR A 330 -14.02 19.65 3.79
C THR A 330 -14.69 19.56 2.42
N LEU A 331 -15.92 20.05 2.36
CA LEU A 331 -16.51 20.53 1.12
C LEU A 331 -16.10 21.98 0.98
N SER A 332 -14.90 22.23 0.50
CA SER A 332 -14.64 23.51 -0.19
C SER A 332 -15.36 23.40 -1.54
N GLN A 333 -16.54 24.03 -1.60
CA GLN A 333 -17.17 24.43 -2.85
C GLN A 333 -16.27 25.50 -3.48
N ASP A 334 -15.28 25.08 -4.25
CA ASP A 334 -14.69 25.91 -5.28
C ASP A 334 -14.93 25.21 -6.62
N SER A 335 -15.92 25.75 -7.31
CA SER A 335 -16.19 25.49 -8.71
C SER A 335 -15.00 25.98 -9.53
N MET A 336 -14.04 25.09 -9.82
CA MET A 336 -13.02 25.34 -10.81
C MET A 336 -13.20 24.40 -12.01
N GLN A 337 -13.22 25.02 -13.16
CA GLN A 337 -13.31 24.45 -14.49
C GLN A 337 -12.34 23.29 -14.65
N ILE A 338 -12.87 22.20 -15.17
CA ILE A 338 -12.14 20.96 -15.47
C ILE A 338 -11.19 21.25 -16.65
N ASP A 339 -9.93 21.47 -16.35
CA ASP A 339 -8.88 21.38 -17.35
C ASP A 339 -8.36 19.95 -17.40
N THR A 340 -8.80 19.22 -18.41
CA THR A 340 -8.47 17.83 -18.67
C THR A 340 -7.05 17.73 -19.21
N ARG A 341 -6.01 17.82 -18.35
CA ARG A 341 -4.63 17.55 -18.77
C ARG A 341 -3.84 16.84 -17.67
N PHE A 342 -3.59 15.55 -17.93
CA PHE A 342 -2.47 14.73 -17.46
C PHE A 342 -2.43 14.31 -16.00
N SER A 343 -2.94 13.10 -15.75
CA SER A 343 -2.53 12.26 -14.62
C SER A 343 -1.43 11.30 -15.10
N PHE A 344 -0.20 11.50 -14.66
CA PHE A 344 0.91 10.58 -14.88
C PHE A 344 1.19 9.81 -13.59
N THR A 345 0.58 8.66 -13.44
CA THR A 345 0.87 7.76 -12.32
C THR A 345 1.03 6.33 -12.81
N GLN A 346 2.20 5.79 -12.65
CA GLN A 346 2.71 4.50 -13.12
C GLN A 346 2.96 4.45 -14.63
N PRO A 347 3.86 3.54 -15.13
CA PRO A 347 3.90 3.25 -16.56
C PRO A 347 2.46 2.90 -16.95
N GLU A 348 1.87 3.77 -17.72
CA GLU A 348 0.44 3.94 -17.96
C GLU A 348 -0.31 2.61 -17.96
N THR A 349 -1.17 2.43 -16.96
CA THR A 349 -2.44 1.78 -17.25
C THR A 349 -3.17 2.78 -18.15
N PRO A 350 -3.40 2.50 -19.45
CA PRO A 350 -4.14 3.43 -20.28
C PRO A 350 -5.46 3.74 -19.58
N VAL A 351 -5.79 5.01 -19.47
CA VAL A 351 -7.04 5.49 -18.86
C VAL A 351 -8.27 4.90 -19.56
N MET A 352 -8.11 4.37 -20.78
CA MET A 352 -9.15 3.67 -21.53
C MET A 352 -9.59 2.32 -20.95
N ASP A 353 -8.77 1.65 -20.11
CA ASP A 353 -9.19 0.41 -19.42
C ASP A 353 -10.03 0.68 -18.16
N MET A 354 -10.23 1.94 -17.79
CA MET A 354 -11.04 2.40 -16.66
C MET A 354 -12.35 3.06 -17.11
N GLN A 355 -12.85 2.78 -18.29
CA GLN A 355 -14.24 3.09 -18.61
C GLN A 355 -15.12 2.21 -17.72
N PHE A 356 -15.76 2.86 -16.77
CA PHE A 356 -16.77 2.23 -15.93
C PHE A 356 -17.90 1.77 -16.83
N ASP A 357 -18.31 0.49 -16.76
CA ASP A 357 -19.40 -0.05 -17.57
C ASP A 357 -20.76 0.62 -17.35
N TRP A 358 -20.92 1.37 -16.27
CA TRP A 358 -22.13 2.15 -16.00
C TRP A 358 -22.19 3.51 -16.72
N GLU A 359 -21.12 3.99 -17.34
CA GLU A 359 -21.12 5.25 -18.11
C GLU A 359 -21.62 5.07 -19.56
N ARG A 360 -21.92 3.85 -19.98
CA ARG A 360 -22.62 3.63 -21.24
C ARG A 360 -24.10 3.92 -21.01
N PRO A 361 -24.69 4.93 -21.69
CA PRO A 361 -26.13 5.13 -21.65
C PRO A 361 -26.79 3.83 -22.13
N PRO A 362 -27.87 3.38 -21.46
CA PRO A 362 -28.60 2.19 -21.91
C PRO A 362 -29.08 2.43 -23.32
N ARG A 363 -28.75 1.51 -24.25
CA ARG A 363 -29.35 1.52 -25.57
C ARG A 363 -30.86 1.45 -25.39
N ALA A 364 -31.54 2.46 -25.91
CA ALA A 364 -33.01 2.51 -25.95
C ALA A 364 -33.52 1.25 -26.64
N LEU A 365 -34.06 0.33 -25.88
CA LEU A 365 -34.94 -0.70 -26.36
C LEU A 365 -36.35 -0.12 -26.21
N ASN A 366 -36.97 0.18 -27.37
CA ASN A 366 -38.38 0.47 -27.45
C ASN A 366 -39.15 -0.72 -26.89
N ALA A 367 -39.77 -0.54 -25.74
CA ALA A 367 -40.80 -1.44 -25.24
C ALA A 367 -41.83 -0.60 -24.49
N SER A 368 -43.05 -0.74 -24.96
CA SER A 368 -44.32 -0.25 -24.51
C SER A 368 -44.52 -0.29 -22.99
N GLN A 369 -45.13 0.78 -22.46
CA GLN A 369 -45.56 0.94 -21.09
C GLN A 369 -46.51 -0.16 -20.62
N PRO A 370 -46.48 -0.47 -19.33
CA PRO A 370 -47.69 -0.67 -18.55
C PRO A 370 -47.73 0.22 -17.29
N THR A 371 -48.86 0.88 -17.19
CA THR A 371 -49.64 1.41 -16.07
C THR A 371 -49.05 1.38 -14.65
N GLU A 372 -49.19 2.56 -14.05
CA GLU A 372 -49.01 2.93 -12.66
C GLU A 372 -49.65 1.98 -11.66
N THR A 373 -48.89 1.58 -10.66
CA THR A 373 -49.40 1.31 -9.32
C THR A 373 -48.41 1.90 -8.31
N THR A 374 -48.89 2.90 -7.60
CA THR A 374 -48.25 3.54 -6.45
C THR A 374 -48.03 2.54 -5.31
N PRO A 375 -46.83 2.39 -4.78
CA PRO A 375 -46.64 1.77 -3.47
C PRO A 375 -46.67 2.85 -2.40
N THR A 376 -47.59 2.68 -1.49
CA THR A 376 -47.74 3.40 -0.22
C THR A 376 -46.43 3.33 0.56
N THR A 377 -45.86 4.48 0.84
CA THR A 377 -44.71 4.65 1.77
C THR A 377 -45.22 4.42 3.19
N THR A 378 -44.95 3.23 3.72
CA THR A 378 -44.94 3.00 5.16
C THR A 378 -43.55 3.33 5.68
N SER A 379 -43.40 4.50 6.28
CA SER A 379 -42.26 4.90 7.07
C SER A 379 -42.21 4.02 8.32
N LEU A 380 -41.34 3.02 8.30
CA LEU A 380 -40.95 2.30 9.50
C LEU A 380 -39.92 3.16 10.26
N ASN A 381 -40.42 3.87 11.28
CA ASN A 381 -39.60 4.47 12.31
C ASN A 381 -38.91 3.34 13.09
N PHE A 382 -37.67 2.98 12.71
CA PHE A 382 -36.80 2.20 13.55
C PHE A 382 -36.07 3.14 14.51
N GLN A 383 -36.54 3.17 15.75
CA GLN A 383 -35.74 3.65 16.87
C GLN A 383 -34.59 2.67 17.08
N LEU A 384 -33.36 3.12 16.81
CA LEU A 384 -32.16 2.40 17.24
C LEU A 384 -32.21 2.28 18.77
N PRO A 385 -32.00 1.10 19.34
CA PRO A 385 -31.77 0.97 20.76
C PRO A 385 -30.50 1.74 21.12
N SER A 386 -30.57 2.59 22.11
CA SER A 386 -29.41 3.21 22.74
C SER A 386 -28.41 2.13 23.14
N PRO A 387 -27.09 2.34 22.96
CA PRO A 387 -26.09 1.35 23.36
C PRO A 387 -26.14 1.20 24.89
N THR A 388 -26.89 0.23 25.36
CA THR A 388 -26.72 -0.28 26.72
C THR A 388 -25.40 -1.06 26.71
N ALA A 389 -24.40 -0.50 27.40
CA ALA A 389 -23.14 -1.16 27.66
C ALA A 389 -23.42 -2.50 28.35
N SER A 390 -23.44 -3.58 27.59
CA SER A 390 -23.44 -4.93 28.13
C SER A 390 -21.97 -5.29 28.46
N SER A 391 -21.69 -5.29 29.74
CA SER A 391 -20.38 -5.58 30.34
C SER A 391 -20.03 -7.07 30.31
N TYR A 392 -19.96 -7.69 29.12
CA TYR A 392 -19.37 -9.02 28.96
C TYR A 392 -18.39 -8.95 27.79
N GLY A 393 -17.10 -8.80 28.12
CA GLY A 393 -16.02 -8.90 27.15
C GLY A 393 -15.95 -10.32 26.61
N ASP A 394 -16.07 -10.46 25.30
CA ASP A 394 -15.82 -11.73 24.61
C ASP A 394 -14.33 -12.06 24.73
N SER A 395 -13.99 -13.08 25.54
CA SER A 395 -12.61 -13.45 25.83
C SER A 395 -11.84 -13.91 24.59
N SER A 396 -12.54 -14.33 23.53
CA SER A 396 -11.94 -14.83 22.29
C SER A 396 -11.37 -13.72 21.40
N LEU A 397 -11.90 -12.49 21.49
CA LEU A 397 -11.39 -11.33 20.74
C LEU A 397 -10.33 -10.53 21.50
N ALA A 398 -10.10 -10.83 22.78
CA ALA A 398 -9.12 -10.11 23.61
C ALA A 398 -7.67 -10.29 23.11
N ASP A 399 -7.42 -11.40 22.42
CA ASP A 399 -6.11 -11.73 21.83
C ASP A 399 -6.01 -11.39 20.34
N GLU A 400 -7.02 -10.72 19.76
CA GLU A 400 -7.01 -10.32 18.35
C GLU A 400 -6.32 -8.94 18.18
N PRO A 401 -5.14 -8.87 17.53
CA PRO A 401 -4.35 -7.64 17.43
C PRO A 401 -5.10 -6.46 16.81
N SER A 402 -5.99 -6.72 15.85
CA SER A 402 -6.74 -5.65 15.19
C SER A 402 -7.75 -4.96 16.12
N MET A 403 -8.10 -5.58 17.25
CA MET A 403 -9.08 -5.01 18.18
C MET A 403 -8.48 -3.92 19.07
N SER A 404 -7.16 -3.93 19.30
CA SER A 404 -6.50 -2.90 20.10
C SER A 404 -6.70 -1.47 19.56
N GLN A 405 -6.87 -1.32 18.24
CA GLN A 405 -7.09 -0.02 17.62
C GLN A 405 -8.44 0.65 17.97
N PHE A 406 -9.38 -0.09 18.54
CA PHE A 406 -10.71 0.40 18.98
C PHE A 406 -10.77 0.65 20.48
N SER A 407 -9.72 0.29 21.23
CA SER A 407 -9.68 0.49 22.68
C SER A 407 -9.41 1.95 23.04
N THR A 408 -10.07 2.44 24.06
CA THR A 408 -9.80 3.76 24.67
C THR A 408 -8.42 3.79 25.35
N ASN A 409 -7.96 2.67 25.88
CA ASN A 409 -6.61 2.47 26.39
C ASN A 409 -5.69 2.02 25.24
N ARG A 410 -4.72 2.86 24.87
CA ARG A 410 -3.77 2.63 23.78
C ARG A 410 -2.69 1.58 24.09
N THR A 411 -2.87 0.78 25.14
CA THR A 411 -1.93 -0.28 25.49
C THR A 411 -2.37 -1.60 24.87
N VAL A 412 -1.40 -2.31 24.28
CA VAL A 412 -1.65 -3.68 23.79
C VAL A 412 -2.07 -4.56 24.97
N PRO A 413 -3.11 -5.38 24.82
CA PRO A 413 -3.57 -6.25 25.90
C PRO A 413 -2.44 -7.11 26.47
N LEU A 414 -2.33 -7.17 27.79
CA LEU A 414 -1.27 -7.94 28.47
C LEU A 414 -1.25 -9.41 28.03
N ARG A 415 -2.40 -10.02 27.77
CA ARG A 415 -2.50 -11.39 27.25
C ARG A 415 -1.76 -11.54 25.92
N LEU A 416 -1.99 -10.63 24.97
CA LEU A 416 -1.36 -10.67 23.66
C LEU A 416 0.18 -10.60 23.79
N THR A 417 0.69 -9.68 24.62
CA THR A 417 2.14 -9.55 24.84
C THR A 417 2.75 -10.72 25.60
N GLN A 418 2.01 -11.36 26.51
CA GLN A 418 2.49 -12.54 27.27
C GLN A 418 2.53 -13.80 26.42
N HIS A 419 1.62 -13.96 25.46
CA HIS A 419 1.55 -15.11 24.56
C HIS A 419 2.44 -14.96 23.34
N ALA A 420 2.80 -13.73 22.96
CA ALA A 420 3.63 -13.45 21.80
C ALA A 420 5.01 -14.11 21.92
N ARG A 421 5.43 -14.79 20.87
CA ARG A 421 6.75 -15.42 20.71
C ARG A 421 7.56 -14.78 19.59
N GLN A 422 6.88 -14.18 18.63
CA GLN A 422 7.44 -13.62 17.43
C GLN A 422 6.77 -12.27 17.12
N PHE A 423 7.42 -11.46 16.29
CA PHE A 423 6.90 -10.19 15.80
C PHE A 423 5.47 -10.32 15.23
N GLN A 424 5.24 -11.34 14.42
CA GLN A 424 3.96 -11.57 13.74
C GLN A 424 2.81 -12.00 14.67
N ASP A 425 3.08 -12.38 15.92
CA ASP A 425 2.03 -12.69 16.90
C ASP A 425 1.33 -11.41 17.38
N ILE A 426 2.07 -10.28 17.39
CA ILE A 426 1.54 -8.96 17.74
C ILE A 426 1.15 -8.16 16.48
N LEU A 427 1.99 -8.19 15.45
CA LEU A 427 1.72 -7.55 14.16
C LEU A 427 1.63 -8.60 13.05
N PRO A 428 0.45 -9.17 12.84
CA PRO A 428 0.24 -10.22 11.86
C PRO A 428 0.48 -9.75 10.42
N ASN A 429 0.65 -10.70 9.50
CA ASN A 429 0.91 -10.45 8.09
C ASN A 429 -0.30 -9.95 7.29
N TYR A 430 -1.51 -10.12 7.83
CA TYR A 430 -2.70 -9.54 7.25
C TYR A 430 -2.85 -8.06 7.59
N SER A 431 -3.63 -7.36 6.78
CA SER A 431 -3.92 -5.95 7.05
C SER A 431 -4.79 -5.78 8.30
N LEU A 432 -4.43 -4.79 9.13
CA LEU A 432 -5.20 -4.42 10.33
C LEU A 432 -6.42 -3.55 9.98
N THR A 433 -6.72 -3.33 8.70
CA THR A 433 -7.92 -2.63 8.24
C THR A 433 -9.13 -3.57 8.28
N ARG A 434 -9.54 -3.97 9.49
CA ARG A 434 -10.70 -4.82 9.74
C ARG A 434 -11.35 -4.51 11.09
N PHE A 435 -12.61 -4.91 11.23
CA PHE A 435 -13.37 -4.85 12.47
C PHE A 435 -14.35 -6.02 12.58
N PHE A 436 -14.87 -6.23 13.78
CA PHE A 436 -15.91 -7.23 14.03
C PHE A 436 -17.24 -6.55 14.37
N SER A 437 -18.34 -7.25 14.16
CA SER A 437 -19.69 -6.75 14.41
C SER A 437 -20.61 -7.82 14.94
N HIS A 438 -21.55 -7.41 15.79
CA HIS A 438 -22.70 -8.24 16.20
C HIS A 438 -23.88 -8.18 15.23
N LEU A 439 -23.84 -7.25 14.27
CA LEU A 439 -24.93 -7.09 13.32
C LEU A 439 -24.87 -8.19 12.26
N PRO A 440 -26.01 -8.75 11.84
CA PRO A 440 -26.06 -9.71 10.75
C PRO A 440 -25.65 -9.07 9.42
N VAL A 441 -25.10 -9.89 8.52
CA VAL A 441 -24.55 -9.46 7.21
C VAL A 441 -25.48 -8.51 6.43
N PRO A 442 -26.82 -8.74 6.31
CA PRO A 442 -27.69 -7.83 5.56
C PRO A 442 -27.75 -6.42 6.16
N GLN A 443 -27.77 -6.29 7.48
CA GLN A 443 -27.79 -4.99 8.16
C GLN A 443 -26.43 -4.27 8.01
N LEU A 444 -25.32 -5.01 8.11
CA LEU A 444 -23.97 -4.47 7.87
C LEU A 444 -23.80 -3.99 6.43
N LEU A 445 -24.29 -4.72 5.44
CA LEU A 445 -24.24 -4.30 4.04
C LEU A 445 -25.03 -3.00 3.82
N SER A 446 -26.18 -2.82 4.48
CA SER A 446 -26.94 -1.57 4.42
C SER A 446 -26.15 -0.41 5.02
N LEU A 447 -25.62 -0.61 6.24
CA LEU A 447 -24.83 0.41 6.95
C LEU A 447 -23.56 0.81 6.20
N LEU A 448 -22.83 -0.16 5.66
CA LEU A 448 -21.66 0.08 4.81
C LEU A 448 -22.02 0.82 3.52
N SER A 449 -23.15 0.45 2.91
CA SER A 449 -23.65 1.14 1.71
C SER A 449 -23.95 2.61 1.99
N GLU A 450 -24.66 2.90 3.08
CA GLU A 450 -24.97 4.28 3.49
C GLU A 450 -23.68 5.09 3.74
N ALA A 451 -22.71 4.52 4.44
CA ALA A 451 -21.43 5.16 4.70
C ALA A 451 -20.63 5.45 3.40
N LEU A 452 -20.63 4.50 2.46
CA LEU A 452 -19.94 4.67 1.17
C LEU A 452 -20.65 5.70 0.29
N HIS A 453 -21.99 5.71 0.28
CA HIS A 453 -22.79 6.73 -0.42
C HIS A 453 -22.56 8.13 0.15
N ALA A 454 -22.50 8.27 1.49
CA ALA A 454 -22.19 9.55 2.14
C ALA A 454 -20.78 10.09 1.76
N MET A 455 -19.89 9.20 1.36
CA MET A 455 -18.55 9.56 0.86
C MET A 455 -18.47 9.69 -0.67
N ASN A 456 -19.63 9.69 -1.37
CA ASN A 456 -19.73 9.73 -2.83
C ASN A 456 -18.96 8.59 -3.54
N ILE A 457 -18.88 7.41 -2.93
CA ILE A 457 -18.24 6.25 -3.53
C ILE A 457 -19.30 5.41 -4.23
N PRO A 458 -19.18 5.20 -5.56
CA PRO A 458 -20.13 4.39 -6.31
C PRO A 458 -19.98 2.92 -5.92
N ILE A 459 -21.10 2.30 -5.57
CA ILE A 459 -21.19 0.88 -5.20
C ILE A 459 -22.27 0.19 -6.02
N PRO A 460 -22.14 -1.13 -6.29
CA PRO A 460 -23.19 -1.88 -6.95
C PRO A 460 -24.46 -1.97 -6.09
N PRO A 461 -25.64 -2.20 -6.69
CA PRO A 461 -26.89 -2.40 -5.94
C PRO A 461 -26.77 -3.54 -4.93
N LEU A 462 -27.43 -3.40 -3.77
CA LEU A 462 -27.41 -4.37 -2.67
C LEU A 462 -27.70 -5.81 -3.11
N ALA A 463 -28.63 -6.01 -4.06
CA ALA A 463 -28.93 -7.34 -4.60
C ALA A 463 -27.73 -8.03 -5.29
N GLN A 464 -26.80 -7.25 -5.84
CA GLN A 464 -25.57 -7.79 -6.46
C GLN A 464 -24.45 -8.03 -5.45
N MET A 465 -24.52 -7.42 -4.27
CA MET A 465 -23.53 -7.60 -3.21
C MET A 465 -23.66 -8.94 -2.49
N GLN A 466 -24.89 -9.50 -2.43
CA GLN A 466 -25.16 -10.78 -1.76
C GLN A 466 -24.87 -12.03 -2.63
N THR A 467 -24.84 -11.87 -3.95
CA THR A 467 -24.76 -13.00 -4.90
C THR A 467 -23.41 -13.13 -5.60
N GLY A 468 -22.47 -12.20 -5.36
CA GLY A 468 -21.30 -12.02 -6.22
C GLY A 468 -20.14 -13.02 -6.03
N ASN A 469 -20.08 -13.76 -4.93
CA ASN A 469 -18.97 -14.71 -4.72
C ASN A 469 -19.41 -15.85 -3.80
N GLN A 470 -19.37 -17.10 -4.27
CA GLN A 470 -19.76 -18.29 -3.51
C GLN A 470 -18.88 -18.57 -2.26
N SER A 471 -17.84 -17.76 -2.01
CA SER A 471 -16.87 -17.95 -0.93
C SER A 471 -17.03 -17.02 0.27
N HIS A 472 -17.88 -15.98 0.20
CA HIS A 472 -18.04 -14.97 1.25
C HIS A 472 -19.52 -14.70 1.53
N ALA A 473 -19.85 -14.39 2.79
CA ALA A 473 -21.22 -14.08 3.22
C ALA A 473 -21.69 -12.71 2.66
N GLY A 474 -20.74 -11.77 2.44
CA GLY A 474 -21.00 -10.49 1.78
C GLY A 474 -19.73 -9.93 1.15
N TRP A 475 -19.89 -9.12 0.09
CA TRP A 475 -18.76 -8.55 -0.63
C TRP A 475 -19.13 -7.24 -1.34
N ILE A 476 -18.30 -6.21 -1.17
CA ILE A 476 -18.46 -4.91 -1.81
C ILE A 476 -17.16 -4.54 -2.51
N LYS A 477 -17.20 -4.33 -3.81
CA LYS A 477 -16.05 -3.81 -4.55
C LYS A 477 -16.00 -2.30 -4.44
N VAL A 478 -14.87 -1.79 -3.93
CA VAL A 478 -14.62 -0.36 -3.78
C VAL A 478 -13.71 0.14 -4.89
N LYS A 479 -14.13 1.23 -5.53
CA LYS A 479 -13.30 2.03 -6.42
C LYS A 479 -13.46 3.49 -6.00
N ALA A 480 -12.41 4.04 -5.44
CA ALA A 480 -12.37 5.41 -4.96
C ALA A 480 -11.18 6.16 -5.56
N MET A 481 -11.17 7.45 -5.36
CA MET A 481 -9.99 8.29 -5.60
C MET A 481 -9.52 8.81 -4.24
N ASP A 482 -8.22 8.86 -4.04
CA ASP A 482 -7.64 9.51 -2.87
C ASP A 482 -7.67 11.04 -3.01
N SER A 483 -7.21 11.77 -1.99
CA SER A 483 -7.14 13.23 -2.00
C SER A 483 -6.26 13.77 -3.14
N ARG A 484 -5.33 12.97 -3.64
CA ARG A 484 -4.39 13.27 -4.74
C ARG A 484 -4.93 12.86 -6.11
N ARG A 485 -6.21 12.49 -6.20
CA ARG A 485 -6.84 11.95 -7.40
C ARG A 485 -6.17 10.68 -7.96
N CYS A 486 -5.45 9.93 -7.11
CA CYS A 486 -4.93 8.62 -7.45
C CYS A 486 -5.96 7.53 -7.19
N GLY A 487 -6.01 6.51 -8.04
CA GLY A 487 -7.00 5.44 -7.92
C GLY A 487 -6.75 4.55 -6.72
N LEU A 488 -7.75 4.42 -5.85
CA LEU A 488 -7.78 3.57 -4.68
C LEU A 488 -8.81 2.46 -4.90
N THR A 489 -8.36 1.21 -4.99
CA THR A 489 -9.23 0.06 -5.24
C THR A 489 -9.01 -1.04 -4.23
N GLY A 490 -10.11 -1.68 -3.84
CA GLY A 490 -10.10 -2.82 -2.94
C GLY A 490 -11.48 -3.45 -2.79
N ASP A 491 -11.55 -4.38 -1.89
CA ASP A 491 -12.76 -5.14 -1.60
C ASP A 491 -13.06 -5.06 -0.10
N ILE A 492 -14.32 -4.83 0.26
CA ILE A 492 -14.82 -5.02 1.63
C ILE A 492 -15.48 -6.39 1.65
N VAL A 493 -14.96 -7.28 2.48
CA VAL A 493 -15.37 -8.69 2.58
C VAL A 493 -15.97 -8.93 3.94
N LEU A 494 -17.14 -9.54 3.98
CA LEU A 494 -17.85 -9.90 5.19
C LEU A 494 -17.89 -11.44 5.29
N ASP A 495 -17.37 -11.98 6.39
CA ASP A 495 -17.37 -13.40 6.67
C ASP A 495 -17.91 -13.67 8.07
N GLY A 496 -18.61 -14.79 8.25
CA GLY A 496 -18.97 -15.26 9.58
C GLY A 496 -17.72 -15.60 10.38
N TYR A 497 -17.70 -15.20 11.64
CA TYR A 497 -16.65 -15.51 12.60
C TYR A 497 -17.28 -16.14 13.84
N GLU A 498 -17.06 -17.43 14.01
CA GLU A 498 -17.57 -18.16 15.16
C GLU A 498 -16.60 -18.03 16.33
N THR A 499 -17.12 -17.59 17.47
CA THR A 499 -16.41 -17.65 18.75
C THR A 499 -17.11 -18.67 19.65
N ASP A 500 -16.46 -19.09 20.72
CA ASP A 500 -17.03 -20.05 21.69
C ASP A 500 -18.34 -19.57 22.31
N GLU A 501 -18.60 -18.26 22.28
CA GLU A 501 -19.75 -17.64 22.95
C GLU A 501 -20.79 -17.05 21.99
N ARG A 502 -20.41 -16.65 20.76
CA ARG A 502 -21.30 -15.91 19.83
C ARG A 502 -20.86 -16.04 18.38
N GLU A 503 -21.84 -15.85 17.49
CA GLU A 503 -21.58 -15.57 16.06
C GLU A 503 -21.33 -14.06 15.87
N LEU A 504 -20.18 -13.73 15.28
CA LEU A 504 -19.80 -12.39 14.87
C LEU A 504 -19.63 -12.34 13.34
N VAL A 505 -19.59 -11.15 12.80
CA VAL A 505 -19.21 -10.92 11.40
C VAL A 505 -17.89 -10.17 11.38
N GLU A 506 -16.89 -10.75 10.75
CA GLU A 506 -15.64 -10.08 10.43
C GLU A 506 -15.80 -9.27 9.16
N VAL A 507 -15.45 -7.99 9.20
CA VAL A 507 -15.45 -7.07 8.06
C VAL A 507 -14.02 -6.70 7.74
N ARG A 508 -13.51 -7.15 6.59
CA ARG A 508 -12.12 -6.93 6.15
C ARG A 508 -12.07 -5.99 4.95
N PHE A 509 -11.21 -4.99 5.03
CA PHE A 509 -10.91 -4.07 3.95
C PHE A 509 -9.64 -4.51 3.25
N VAL A 510 -9.75 -5.17 2.12
CA VAL A 510 -8.65 -5.76 1.36
C VAL A 510 -8.22 -4.81 0.26
N LYS A 511 -7.07 -4.16 0.41
CA LYS A 511 -6.48 -3.29 -0.62
C LYS A 511 -6.04 -4.12 -1.83
N VAL A 512 -6.45 -3.70 -3.03
CA VAL A 512 -5.99 -4.27 -4.30
C VAL A 512 -5.00 -3.35 -4.99
N LYS A 513 -5.23 -2.03 -4.96
CA LYS A 513 -4.37 -1.02 -5.57
C LYS A 513 -4.49 0.31 -4.83
N GLY A 514 -3.40 1.05 -4.76
CA GLY A 514 -3.32 2.40 -4.18
C GLY A 514 -2.39 2.45 -2.98
N ASP A 515 -2.14 3.66 -2.50
CA ASP A 515 -1.30 3.93 -1.35
C ASP A 515 -1.87 3.29 -0.08
N PRO A 516 -1.09 2.55 0.73
CA PRO A 516 -1.57 1.90 1.94
C PRO A 516 -2.06 2.89 3.01
N LEU A 517 -1.45 4.06 3.13
CA LEU A 517 -1.91 5.08 4.09
C LEU A 517 -3.24 5.69 3.68
N GLU A 518 -3.46 5.91 2.37
CA GLU A 518 -4.77 6.35 1.86
C GLU A 518 -5.85 5.28 2.07
N TRP A 519 -5.48 3.99 1.93
CA TRP A 519 -6.38 2.89 2.26
C TRP A 519 -6.73 2.86 3.74
N ARG A 520 -5.75 3.14 4.62
CA ARG A 520 -5.96 3.27 6.07
C ARG A 520 -6.89 4.45 6.39
N ARG A 521 -6.71 5.62 5.76
CA ARG A 521 -7.61 6.78 5.90
C ARG A 521 -9.03 6.45 5.44
N PHE A 522 -9.14 5.77 4.31
CA PHE A 522 -10.44 5.30 3.80
C PHE A 522 -11.12 4.38 4.82
N PHE A 523 -10.43 3.36 5.31
CA PHE A 523 -10.93 2.47 6.35
C PHE A 523 -11.43 3.22 7.58
N LYS A 524 -10.62 4.12 8.14
CA LYS A 524 -10.99 4.93 9.32
C LYS A 524 -12.29 5.72 9.09
N ARG A 525 -12.42 6.38 7.94
CA ARG A 525 -13.64 7.14 7.59
C ARG A 525 -14.87 6.26 7.53
N VAL A 526 -14.77 5.09 6.91
CA VAL A 526 -15.89 4.14 6.85
C VAL A 526 -16.25 3.64 8.24
N VAL A 527 -15.26 3.25 9.04
CA VAL A 527 -15.47 2.74 10.41
C VAL A 527 -16.17 3.78 11.29
N VAL A 528 -15.73 5.04 11.25
CA VAL A 528 -16.37 6.14 12.00
C VAL A 528 -17.82 6.36 11.54
N ALA A 529 -18.07 6.29 10.22
CA ALA A 529 -19.43 6.40 9.68
C ALA A 529 -20.32 5.19 10.05
N CYS A 530 -19.72 4.02 10.25
CA CYS A 530 -20.41 2.77 10.61
C CYS A 530 -20.30 2.43 12.11
N GLN A 531 -20.01 3.39 12.97
CA GLN A 531 -19.73 3.17 14.41
C GLN A 531 -20.76 2.26 15.10
N ALA A 532 -22.04 2.39 14.77
CA ALA A 532 -23.11 1.56 15.33
C ALA A 532 -22.97 0.06 15.01
N GLY A 533 -22.21 -0.28 13.95
CA GLY A 533 -21.96 -1.65 13.53
C GLY A 533 -20.59 -2.19 13.98
N VAL A 534 -19.79 -1.40 14.66
CA VAL A 534 -18.44 -1.80 15.07
C VAL A 534 -18.44 -2.34 16.49
N TYR A 535 -17.93 -3.55 16.66
CA TYR A 535 -17.68 -4.09 18.00
C TYR A 535 -16.50 -3.35 18.62
N VAL A 536 -16.72 -2.76 19.77
CA VAL A 536 -15.68 -2.10 20.58
C VAL A 536 -15.48 -2.92 21.85
N PRO A 537 -14.27 -3.44 22.12
CA PRO A 537 -14.00 -4.16 23.35
C PRO A 537 -14.29 -3.29 24.57
N CYS A 538 -15.01 -3.81 25.54
CA CYS A 538 -15.15 -3.14 26.84
C CYS A 538 -13.77 -3.11 27.52
N ALA A 539 -13.35 -1.93 28.01
CA ALA A 539 -12.09 -1.72 28.72
C ALA A 539 -12.03 -2.50 30.04
#